data_9f7ae457fbbf093e4f0deb403f069dae
#
_entry.id   9f7ae457fbbf093e4f0deb403f069dae
#
_cell.length_a   1.000
_cell.length_b   1.000
_cell.length_c   1.000
_cell.angle_alpha   90.00
_cell.angle_beta   90.00
_cell.angle_gamma   90.00
#
_symmetry.space_group_name_H-M   'P 1'
#
loop_
_entity.id
_entity.type
_entity.pdbx_description
1 polymer ?
#
loop_
_entity_poly.entity_id
_entity_poly.type
_entity_poly.pdbx_seq_one_letter_code
_entity_poly.pdbx_strand_id
1 'polypeptide(L)'
;MRAIISSLLGILLVSCGGSGTDGGPKPMNYIDYPPLWNDYKVGLGETINLAEYVAIEFVTVEEDTRCLYDSRCTSPGNARVLLKCITPRGASLVRLNTSAALPFASQFDYYGVQLRTLEPIPQLDAQGVPMPIAPNTYEATLFVTKEAEPPPSP
;
A
#
# COMPACT_ATOMS: atom_id res chain seq x y z
N MET A 1 78.49 40.12 5.54
CA MET A 1 77.37 40.01 6.51
C MET A 1 76.24 39.31 5.77
N ARG A 2 75.88 38.08 6.18
CA ARG A 2 74.99 37.19 5.46
C ARG A 2 73.55 37.35 5.97
N ALA A 3 72.63 37.68 5.07
CA ALA A 3 71.20 37.65 5.36
C ALA A 3 70.62 36.28 5.00
N ILE A 4 69.98 35.66 5.96
CA ILE A 4 69.29 34.37 5.82
C ILE A 4 67.83 34.68 5.54
N ILE A 5 67.33 34.30 4.34
CA ILE A 5 65.95 34.42 3.96
C ILE A 5 65.29 33.07 4.31
N SER A 6 64.44 33.06 5.33
CA SER A 6 63.59 31.89 5.71
C SER A 6 62.33 31.87 4.88
N SER A 7 62.22 30.88 4.01
CA SER A 7 61.03 30.66 3.19
C SER A 7 60.05 29.79 3.96
N LEU A 8 58.92 30.34 4.39
CA LEU A 8 57.81 29.60 4.97
C LEU A 8 56.94 29.03 3.86
N LEU A 9 57.03 27.72 3.70
CA LEU A 9 56.19 26.95 2.78
C LEU A 9 54.82 26.68 3.47
N GLY A 10 53.80 27.46 3.12
CA GLY A 10 52.44 27.22 3.59
C GLY A 10 51.79 26.01 2.92
N ILE A 11 51.55 24.97 3.65
CA ILE A 11 50.77 23.81 3.17
C ILE A 11 49.29 24.14 3.26
N LEU A 12 48.64 24.40 2.12
CA LEU A 12 47.19 24.48 1.98
C LEU A 12 46.60 23.07 2.02
N LEU A 13 46.01 22.67 3.15
CA LEU A 13 45.17 21.51 3.24
C LEU A 13 43.81 21.81 2.57
N VAL A 14 43.64 21.38 1.33
CA VAL A 14 42.33 21.35 0.68
C VAL A 14 41.55 20.20 1.27
N SER A 15 40.60 20.54 2.18
CA SER A 15 39.59 19.59 2.68
C SER A 15 38.56 19.37 1.57
N CYS A 16 38.67 18.24 0.86
CA CYS A 16 37.62 17.73 0.01
C CYS A 16 36.50 17.18 0.89
N GLY A 17 35.56 18.05 1.31
CA GLY A 17 34.26 17.65 1.82
C GLY A 17 33.40 17.14 0.68
N GLY A 18 33.55 15.87 0.32
CA GLY A 18 32.62 15.18 -0.56
C GLY A 18 31.31 14.94 0.14
N SER A 19 30.32 15.83 -0.05
CA SER A 19 28.92 15.48 0.17
C SER A 19 28.56 14.44 -0.89
N GLY A 20 28.61 13.16 -0.52
CA GLY A 20 28.12 12.09 -1.34
C GLY A 20 26.60 12.21 -1.50
N THR A 21 26.16 12.90 -2.53
CA THR A 21 24.83 12.69 -3.08
C THR A 21 24.93 11.39 -3.88
N ASP A 22 24.46 10.29 -3.30
CA ASP A 22 24.27 9.00 -3.98
C ASP A 22 23.20 9.11 -5.07
N GLY A 23 23.40 10.03 -6.01
CA GLY A 23 22.60 10.24 -7.21
C GLY A 23 23.23 9.57 -8.42
N GLY A 24 23.70 8.32 -8.28
CA GLY A 24 24.05 7.51 -9.45
C GLY A 24 22.82 7.36 -10.36
N PRO A 25 22.98 7.34 -11.70
CA PRO A 25 21.85 7.10 -12.59
C PRO A 25 21.22 5.75 -12.25
N LYS A 26 19.92 5.77 -11.87
CA LYS A 26 19.13 4.55 -11.65
C LYS A 26 19.22 3.70 -12.93
N PRO A 27 19.47 2.38 -12.84
CA PRO A 27 19.46 1.51 -14.02
C PRO A 27 18.12 1.63 -14.73
N MET A 28 18.12 1.66 -16.06
CA MET A 28 16.94 1.96 -16.90
C MET A 28 15.74 1.00 -16.72
N ASN A 29 15.89 -0.07 -15.96
CA ASN A 29 14.84 -1.07 -15.68
C ASN A 29 14.42 -1.10 -14.20
N TYR A 30 14.73 -0.08 -13.41
CA TYR A 30 14.30 -0.02 -12.03
C TYR A 30 12.83 0.38 -11.97
N ILE A 31 11.96 -0.58 -11.69
CA ILE A 31 10.55 -0.34 -11.38
C ILE A 31 10.50 0.12 -9.93
N ASP A 32 10.02 1.35 -9.72
CA ASP A 32 9.84 1.92 -8.38
C ASP A 32 8.53 1.37 -7.80
N TYR A 33 8.62 0.28 -7.03
CA TYR A 33 7.46 -0.27 -6.34
C TYR A 33 7.12 0.59 -5.12
N PRO A 34 5.83 0.78 -4.82
CA PRO A 34 5.44 1.52 -3.64
C PRO A 34 5.95 0.86 -2.35
N PRO A 35 6.24 1.65 -1.30
CA PRO A 35 6.72 1.11 -0.02
C PRO A 35 5.65 0.21 0.59
N LEU A 36 6.07 -0.93 1.16
CA LEU A 36 5.21 -1.77 1.99
C LEU A 36 5.03 -1.14 3.38
N TRP A 37 3.99 -1.51 4.13
CA TRP A 37 3.53 -0.85 5.37
C TRP A 37 2.86 0.50 5.08
N ASN A 38 2.02 0.52 4.06
CA ASN A 38 1.33 1.72 3.63
C ASN A 38 -0.11 1.41 3.21
N ASP A 39 -0.92 2.47 3.14
CA ASP A 39 -2.26 2.42 2.58
C ASP A 39 -2.22 2.63 1.06
N TYR A 40 -2.96 1.78 0.34
CA TYR A 40 -3.09 1.82 -1.11
C TYR A 40 -4.56 1.94 -1.48
N LYS A 41 -4.86 2.86 -2.39
CA LYS A 41 -6.18 2.99 -2.99
C LYS A 41 -6.23 2.19 -4.28
N VAL A 42 -7.32 1.45 -4.45
CA VAL A 42 -7.54 0.61 -5.63
C VAL A 42 -9.01 0.64 -6.02
N GLY A 43 -9.30 1.02 -7.26
CA GLY A 43 -10.63 0.96 -7.85
C GLY A 43 -11.06 -0.46 -8.19
N LEU A 44 -12.36 -0.68 -8.30
CA LEU A 44 -12.88 -1.98 -8.71
C LEU A 44 -12.35 -2.37 -10.10
N GLY A 45 -11.79 -3.56 -10.23
CA GLY A 45 -11.14 -4.07 -11.44
C GLY A 45 -9.70 -3.60 -11.63
N GLU A 46 -9.16 -2.73 -10.76
CA GLU A 46 -7.79 -2.27 -10.83
C GLU A 46 -6.84 -3.21 -10.06
N THR A 47 -5.54 -3.08 -10.37
CA THR A 47 -4.46 -3.87 -9.77
C THR A 47 -3.37 -2.96 -9.22
N ILE A 48 -2.96 -3.21 -7.99
CA ILE A 48 -1.78 -2.59 -7.37
C ILE A 48 -0.60 -3.56 -7.52
N ASN A 49 0.49 -3.09 -8.13
CA ASN A 49 1.75 -3.83 -8.16
C ASN A 49 2.60 -3.42 -6.96
N LEU A 50 2.90 -4.35 -6.07
CA LEU A 50 3.60 -4.13 -4.81
C LEU A 50 5.09 -4.43 -4.89
N ALA A 51 5.46 -5.42 -5.71
CA ALA A 51 6.82 -5.84 -5.98
C ALA A 51 6.86 -6.63 -7.31
N GLU A 52 8.04 -7.04 -7.74
CA GLU A 52 8.16 -7.94 -8.88
C GLU A 52 7.35 -9.22 -8.62
N TYR A 53 6.38 -9.52 -9.48
CA TYR A 53 5.45 -10.66 -9.39
C TYR A 53 4.52 -10.66 -8.18
N VAL A 54 4.39 -9.54 -7.43
CA VAL A 54 3.46 -9.41 -6.31
C VAL A 54 2.45 -8.31 -6.59
N ALA A 55 1.17 -8.68 -6.65
CA ALA A 55 0.10 -7.74 -6.97
C ALA A 55 -1.20 -8.09 -6.22
N ILE A 56 -2.06 -7.09 -6.07
CA ILE A 56 -3.42 -7.24 -5.55
C ILE A 56 -4.39 -6.63 -6.55
N GLU A 57 -5.35 -7.42 -7.03
CA GLU A 57 -6.46 -6.99 -7.88
C GLU A 57 -7.73 -6.89 -7.03
N PHE A 58 -8.45 -5.78 -7.11
CA PHE A 58 -9.77 -5.62 -6.50
C PHE A 58 -10.83 -6.18 -7.46
N VAL A 59 -11.27 -7.42 -7.24
CA VAL A 59 -12.09 -8.16 -8.19
C VAL A 59 -13.54 -7.73 -8.16
N THR A 60 -14.17 -7.67 -6.97
CA THR A 60 -15.58 -7.31 -6.83
C THR A 60 -15.97 -6.97 -5.39
N VAL A 61 -17.11 -6.30 -5.24
CA VAL A 61 -17.87 -6.21 -3.99
C VAL A 61 -18.95 -7.28 -4.07
N GLU A 62 -18.83 -8.34 -3.24
CA GLU A 62 -19.78 -9.45 -3.23
C GLU A 62 -21.10 -9.08 -2.54
N GLU A 63 -21.03 -8.18 -1.54
CA GLU A 63 -22.14 -7.74 -0.74
C GLU A 63 -21.86 -6.34 -0.20
N ASP A 64 -22.86 -5.46 -0.18
CA ASP A 64 -22.79 -4.17 0.49
C ASP A 64 -24.14 -3.83 1.15
N THR A 65 -24.19 -4.02 2.47
CA THR A 65 -25.34 -3.73 3.32
C THR A 65 -25.01 -2.61 4.30
N ARG A 66 -23.94 -1.84 4.05
CA ARG A 66 -23.53 -0.75 4.93
C ARG A 66 -24.62 0.30 5.04
N CYS A 67 -24.84 0.74 6.26
CA CYS A 67 -25.76 1.81 6.59
C CYS A 67 -25.10 2.64 7.71
N LEU A 68 -24.25 3.57 7.30
CA LEU A 68 -23.42 4.32 8.23
C LEU A 68 -23.96 5.73 8.45
N TYR A 69 -23.91 6.18 9.71
CA TYR A 69 -24.18 7.56 10.13
C TYR A 69 -25.61 8.08 9.92
N ASP A 70 -26.61 7.19 9.79
CA ASP A 70 -28.02 7.59 9.73
C ASP A 70 -28.80 6.98 10.91
N SER A 71 -29.61 7.80 11.57
CA SER A 71 -30.43 7.37 12.70
C SER A 71 -31.50 6.33 12.34
N ARG A 72 -31.75 6.12 11.04
CA ARG A 72 -32.68 5.11 10.52
C ARG A 72 -32.01 3.72 10.39
N CYS A 73 -30.70 3.64 10.54
CA CYS A 73 -29.98 2.38 10.49
C CYS A 73 -30.15 1.59 11.80
N THR A 74 -30.61 0.37 11.71
CA THR A 74 -30.67 -0.55 12.85
C THR A 74 -29.33 -1.17 13.21
N SER A 75 -28.41 -1.21 12.23
CA SER A 75 -27.04 -1.68 12.38
C SER A 75 -26.13 -1.01 11.33
N PRO A 76 -24.82 -0.94 11.57
CA PRO A 76 -23.89 -0.35 10.60
C PRO A 76 -23.78 -1.16 9.31
N GLY A 77 -24.25 -2.40 9.27
CA GLY A 77 -24.12 -3.30 8.13
C GLY A 77 -22.69 -3.72 7.85
N ASN A 78 -22.47 -4.31 6.67
CA ASN A 78 -21.16 -4.78 6.22
C ASN A 78 -21.05 -4.67 4.71
N ALA A 79 -19.85 -4.48 4.20
CA ALA A 79 -19.52 -4.81 2.81
C ALA A 79 -18.44 -5.88 2.79
N ARG A 80 -18.57 -6.82 1.85
CA ARG A 80 -17.60 -7.88 1.61
C ARG A 80 -16.96 -7.72 0.25
N VAL A 81 -15.64 -7.54 0.25
CA VAL A 81 -14.82 -7.39 -0.95
C VAL A 81 -14.09 -8.68 -1.26
N LEU A 82 -13.91 -8.97 -2.56
CA LEU A 82 -13.06 -10.04 -3.06
C LEU A 82 -11.82 -9.44 -3.70
N LEU A 83 -10.67 -9.86 -3.20
CA LEU A 83 -9.35 -9.53 -3.73
C LEU A 83 -8.72 -10.78 -4.35
N LYS A 84 -7.97 -10.60 -5.44
CA LYS A 84 -7.06 -11.61 -5.97
C LYS A 84 -5.64 -11.19 -5.69
N CYS A 85 -4.98 -11.93 -4.81
CA CYS A 85 -3.60 -11.70 -4.40
C CYS A 85 -2.69 -12.62 -5.22
N ILE A 86 -1.72 -12.04 -5.90
CA ILE A 86 -0.79 -12.70 -6.82
C ILE A 86 0.61 -12.66 -6.21
N THR A 87 1.30 -13.79 -6.18
CA THR A 87 2.69 -13.93 -5.74
C THR A 87 3.44 -14.88 -6.67
N PRO A 88 4.77 -15.00 -6.59
CA PRO A 88 5.52 -16.01 -7.33
C PRO A 88 5.08 -17.45 -7.05
N ARG A 89 4.40 -17.70 -5.93
CA ARG A 89 3.88 -19.03 -5.54
C ARG A 89 2.49 -19.31 -6.11
N GLY A 90 1.84 -18.34 -6.71
CA GLY A 90 0.52 -18.46 -7.31
C GLY A 90 -0.43 -17.34 -6.94
N ALA A 91 -1.69 -17.52 -7.28
CA ALA A 91 -2.76 -16.59 -6.97
C ALA A 91 -3.72 -17.18 -5.93
N SER A 92 -4.17 -16.36 -4.99
CA SER A 92 -5.17 -16.69 -3.99
C SER A 92 -6.31 -15.67 -3.98
N LEU A 93 -7.52 -16.11 -3.64
CA LEU A 93 -8.67 -15.24 -3.45
C LEU A 93 -8.87 -14.97 -1.97
N VAL A 94 -8.92 -13.70 -1.61
CA VAL A 94 -9.06 -13.23 -0.23
C VAL A 94 -10.36 -12.43 -0.12
N ARG A 95 -11.17 -12.74 0.90
CA ARG A 95 -12.39 -12.02 1.23
C ARG A 95 -12.18 -11.18 2.48
N LEU A 96 -12.42 -9.88 2.38
CA LEU A 96 -12.31 -8.94 3.50
C LEU A 96 -13.64 -8.23 3.71
N ASN A 97 -13.88 -7.83 4.95
CA ASN A 97 -15.12 -7.17 5.39
C ASN A 97 -14.83 -5.78 5.94
N THR A 98 -15.80 -4.88 5.84
CA THR A 98 -15.72 -3.55 6.46
C THR A 98 -16.06 -3.58 7.95
N SER A 99 -16.80 -4.58 8.41
CA SER A 99 -17.13 -4.76 9.83
C SER A 99 -15.96 -5.40 10.58
N ALA A 100 -15.52 -4.78 11.68
CA ALA A 100 -14.47 -5.32 12.54
C ALA A 100 -14.88 -6.62 13.28
N ALA A 101 -16.16 -6.98 13.30
CA ALA A 101 -16.65 -8.26 13.84
C ALA A 101 -16.43 -9.44 12.89
N LEU A 102 -16.03 -9.18 11.64
CA LEU A 102 -15.79 -10.17 10.59
C LEU A 102 -14.32 -10.07 10.14
N PRO A 103 -13.79 -11.07 9.42
CA PRO A 103 -12.43 -10.99 8.89
C PRO A 103 -12.24 -9.78 7.98
N PHE A 104 -11.53 -8.76 8.45
CA PHE A 104 -11.21 -7.53 7.72
C PHE A 104 -9.73 -7.46 7.31
N ALA A 105 -8.94 -8.45 7.71
CA ALA A 105 -7.54 -8.65 7.34
C ALA A 105 -7.28 -10.12 7.01
N SER A 106 -6.30 -10.38 6.17
CA SER A 106 -5.85 -11.71 5.80
C SER A 106 -4.37 -11.70 5.44
N GLN A 107 -3.78 -12.90 5.38
CA GLN A 107 -2.41 -13.11 4.92
C GLN A 107 -2.42 -13.87 3.59
N PHE A 108 -1.46 -13.55 2.73
CA PHE A 108 -1.19 -14.28 1.50
C PHE A 108 0.33 -14.32 1.30
N ASP A 109 0.88 -15.51 1.29
CA ASP A 109 2.32 -15.72 1.31
C ASP A 109 2.99 -15.00 2.51
N TYR A 110 3.94 -14.08 2.28
CA TYR A 110 4.59 -13.25 3.31
C TYR A 110 3.97 -11.85 3.42
N TYR A 111 2.80 -11.64 2.88
CA TYR A 111 2.12 -10.36 2.86
C TYR A 111 0.85 -10.41 3.69
N GLY A 112 0.62 -9.36 4.46
CA GLY A 112 -0.65 -9.08 5.09
C GLY A 112 -1.43 -8.05 4.30
N VAL A 113 -2.75 -8.21 4.17
CA VAL A 113 -3.65 -7.22 3.59
C VAL A 113 -4.82 -6.97 4.54
N GLN A 114 -5.12 -5.69 4.79
CA GLN A 114 -6.23 -5.26 5.62
C GLN A 114 -7.08 -4.26 4.84
N LEU A 115 -8.39 -4.45 4.85
CA LEU A 115 -9.33 -3.44 4.35
C LEU A 115 -9.49 -2.33 5.38
N ARG A 116 -9.11 -1.11 5.04
CA ARG A 116 -9.28 0.09 5.87
C ARG A 116 -10.61 0.75 5.63
N THR A 117 -10.89 1.06 4.37
CA THR A 117 -12.15 1.70 3.94
C THR A 117 -12.59 1.15 2.60
N LEU A 118 -13.88 1.28 2.34
CA LEU A 118 -14.49 1.06 1.02
C LEU A 118 -15.42 2.24 0.74
N GLU A 119 -15.16 2.96 -0.32
CA GLU A 119 -15.94 4.10 -0.78
C GLU A 119 -16.63 3.80 -2.13
N PRO A 120 -17.74 4.45 -2.44
CA PRO A 120 -18.53 5.32 -1.57
C PRO A 120 -19.34 4.52 -0.54
N ILE A 121 -19.87 5.24 0.47
CA ILE A 121 -20.84 4.69 1.42
C ILE A 121 -22.23 4.78 0.79
N PRO A 122 -23.07 3.72 0.87
CA PRO A 122 -24.44 3.76 0.35
C PRO A 122 -25.23 4.93 0.93
N GLN A 123 -25.89 5.69 0.06
CA GLN A 123 -26.85 6.72 0.48
C GLN A 123 -28.20 6.05 0.75
N LEU A 124 -28.99 6.63 1.67
CA LEU A 124 -30.33 6.15 1.96
C LEU A 124 -31.35 6.93 1.14
N ASP A 125 -32.37 6.25 0.65
CA ASP A 125 -33.55 6.89 0.07
C ASP A 125 -34.46 7.53 1.15
N ALA A 126 -35.56 8.13 0.74
CA ALA A 126 -36.51 8.77 1.65
C ALA A 126 -37.13 7.78 2.65
N GLN A 127 -37.13 6.50 2.37
CA GLN A 127 -37.65 5.41 3.19
C GLN A 127 -36.58 4.80 4.09
N GLY A 128 -35.30 5.23 3.99
CA GLY A 128 -34.19 4.71 4.77
C GLY A 128 -33.59 3.42 4.20
N VAL A 129 -33.86 3.11 2.93
CA VAL A 129 -33.28 1.93 2.24
C VAL A 129 -31.98 2.33 1.54
N PRO A 130 -30.89 1.55 1.68
CA PRO A 130 -29.64 1.82 0.98
C PRO A 130 -29.84 1.81 -0.55
N MET A 131 -29.43 2.90 -1.20
CA MET A 131 -29.45 3.00 -2.65
C MET A 131 -28.28 2.21 -3.26
N PRO A 132 -28.50 1.53 -4.40
CA PRO A 132 -27.43 0.80 -5.06
C PRO A 132 -26.29 1.72 -5.49
N ILE A 133 -25.05 1.28 -5.27
CA ILE A 133 -23.84 1.94 -5.74
C ILE A 133 -23.47 1.38 -7.10
N ALA A 134 -23.12 2.25 -8.06
CA ALA A 134 -22.60 1.81 -9.35
C ALA A 134 -21.26 1.06 -9.14
N PRO A 135 -21.11 -0.18 -9.65
CA PRO A 135 -19.93 -1.00 -9.34
C PRO A 135 -18.59 -0.32 -9.65
N ASN A 136 -18.51 0.40 -10.76
CA ASN A 136 -17.30 1.11 -11.20
C ASN A 136 -16.91 2.33 -10.35
N THR A 137 -17.68 2.66 -9.32
CA THR A 137 -17.36 3.77 -8.40
C THR A 137 -16.71 3.29 -7.12
N TYR A 138 -16.64 1.98 -6.86
CA TYR A 138 -16.00 1.48 -5.66
C TYR A 138 -14.48 1.69 -5.69
N GLU A 139 -13.95 2.23 -4.59
CA GLU A 139 -12.54 2.36 -4.26
C GLU A 139 -12.29 1.76 -2.88
N ALA A 140 -11.38 0.81 -2.80
CA ALA A 140 -10.95 0.24 -1.53
C ALA A 140 -9.62 0.87 -1.10
N THR A 141 -9.48 1.19 0.19
CA THR A 141 -8.17 1.50 0.80
C THR A 141 -7.68 0.25 1.52
N LEU A 142 -6.57 -0.29 1.05
CA LEU A 142 -5.93 -1.49 1.56
C LEU A 142 -4.63 -1.13 2.27
N PHE A 143 -4.47 -1.56 3.52
CA PHE A 143 -3.20 -1.50 4.21
C PHE A 143 -2.44 -2.81 3.95
N VAL A 144 -1.25 -2.71 3.37
CA VAL A 144 -0.44 -3.87 3.00
C VAL A 144 0.85 -3.89 3.81
N THR A 145 1.16 -5.05 4.37
CA THR A 145 2.39 -5.31 5.12
C THR A 145 3.19 -6.43 4.47
N LYS A 146 4.50 -6.46 4.70
CA LYS A 146 5.35 -7.60 4.38
C LYS A 146 5.94 -8.15 5.67
N GLU A 147 5.72 -9.43 5.93
CA GLU A 147 6.39 -10.15 7.01
C GLU A 147 7.81 -10.56 6.59
N ALA A 148 8.68 -10.77 7.57
CA ALA A 148 10.01 -11.31 7.30
C ALA A 148 9.90 -12.70 6.68
N GLU A 149 10.60 -12.91 5.57
CA GLU A 149 10.73 -14.25 5.00
C GLU A 149 11.46 -15.15 6.01
N PRO A 150 10.95 -16.37 6.31
CA PRO A 150 11.66 -17.28 7.18
C PRO A 150 13.02 -17.62 6.57
N PRO A 151 14.05 -17.86 7.39
CA PRO A 151 15.37 -18.26 6.90
C PRO A 151 15.23 -19.53 6.04
N PRO A 152 16.06 -19.69 4.99
CA PRO A 152 16.03 -20.90 4.17
C PRO A 152 16.23 -22.12 5.06
N SER A 153 15.41 -23.15 4.84
CA SER A 153 15.55 -24.42 5.53
C SER A 153 16.96 -24.99 5.30
N PRO A 154 17.63 -25.52 6.32
CA PRO A 154 18.97 -26.09 6.20
C PRO A 154 19.00 -27.32 5.30
#